data_1811a980cfa0eb98d7c8b829c4f60def
#
_entry.id   1811a980cfa0eb98d7c8b829c4f60def
#
_cell.length_a   1.000
_cell.length_b   1.000
_cell.length_c   1.000
_cell.angle_alpha   90.00
_cell.angle_beta   90.00
_cell.angle_gamma   90.00
#
_symmetry.space_group_name_H-M   'P 1'
#
loop_
_entity.id
_entity.type
_entity.pdbx_description
1 polymer ?
#
loop_
_entity_poly.entity_id
_entity_poly.type
_entity_poly.pdbx_seq_one_letter_code
_entity_poly.pdbx_strand_id
1 'polypeptide(L)' 'MDNHTRENWQKIKKALEAAGKTDSFFYTRAIAILNSGYDPLDRKMKHD' A
#
# COMPACT_ATOMS: atom_id res chain seq x y z
N MET A 1 6.07 9.18 4.51
CA MET A 1 5.69 7.93 5.18
C MET A 1 6.88 7.42 5.96
N ASP A 2 6.67 7.03 7.20
CA ASP A 2 7.81 6.59 7.99
C ASP A 2 8.10 5.11 7.73
N ASN A 3 9.23 4.65 8.27
CA ASN A 3 9.66 3.28 8.02
C ASN A 3 8.70 2.25 8.54
N HIS A 4 8.08 2.53 9.65
CA HIS A 4 7.17 1.58 10.26
C HIS A 4 5.96 1.34 9.34
N THR A 5 5.42 2.39 8.79
CA THR A 5 4.29 2.28 7.90
C THR A 5 4.68 1.55 6.62
N ARG A 6 5.85 1.84 6.10
CA ARG A 6 6.33 1.18 4.90
C ARG A 6 6.50 -0.32 5.14
N GLU A 7 7.08 -0.69 6.25
CA GLU A 7 7.26 -2.10 6.57
C GLU A 7 5.93 -2.81 6.70
N ASN A 8 4.97 -2.12 7.28
CA ASN A 8 3.64 -2.70 7.43
C ASN A 8 3.03 -2.98 6.06
N TRP A 9 3.15 -2.06 5.13
CA TRP A 9 2.60 -2.25 3.80
C TRP A 9 3.35 -3.32 3.02
N GLN A 10 4.63 -3.48 3.28
CA GLN A 10 5.39 -4.56 2.66
C GLN A 10 4.89 -5.91 3.14
N LYS A 11 4.56 -6.03 4.40
CA LYS A 11 4.02 -7.27 4.93
C LYS A 11 2.65 -7.56 4.33
N ILE A 12 1.82 -6.54 4.20
CA ILE A 12 0.51 -6.69 3.59
C ILE A 12 0.66 -7.15 2.14
N LYS A 13 1.56 -6.53 1.42
CA LYS A 13 1.79 -6.90 0.03
C LYS A 13 2.19 -8.35 -0.09
N LYS A 14 3.14 -8.78 0.73
CA LYS A 14 3.59 -10.15 0.68
C LYS A 14 2.49 -11.13 1.06
N ALA A 15 1.70 -10.78 2.03
CA ALA A 15 0.60 -11.64 2.46
C ALA A 15 -0.41 -11.81 1.33
N LEU A 16 -0.70 -10.75 0.61
CA LEU A 16 -1.64 -10.82 -0.49
C LEU A 16 -1.09 -11.65 -1.64
N GLU A 17 0.19 -11.54 -1.89
CA GLU A 17 0.83 -12.34 -2.94
C GLU A 17 0.78 -13.82 -2.57
N ALA A 18 1.05 -14.12 -1.32
CA ALA A 18 1.02 -15.51 -0.87
C ALA A 18 -0.40 -16.07 -0.92
N ALA A 19 -1.40 -15.23 -0.74
CA ALA A 19 -2.78 -15.67 -0.79
C ALA A 19 -3.36 -15.65 -2.20
N GLY A 20 -2.59 -15.20 -3.17
CA GLY A 20 -3.06 -15.15 -4.55
C GLY A 20 -4.03 -14.01 -4.82
N LYS A 21 -3.98 -12.97 -4.00
CA LYS A 21 -4.91 -11.86 -4.16
C LYS A 21 -4.24 -10.65 -4.76
N THR A 22 -3.52 -10.86 -5.82
CA THR A 22 -2.76 -9.78 -6.45
C THR A 22 -3.63 -8.90 -7.33
N ASP A 23 -4.86 -9.30 -7.56
CA ASP A 23 -5.74 -8.46 -8.34
C ASP A 23 -6.74 -7.71 -7.45
N SER A 24 -6.55 -7.71 -6.14
CA SER A 24 -7.46 -7.02 -5.26
C SER A 24 -7.10 -5.54 -5.21
N PHE A 25 -8.07 -4.73 -4.87
CA PHE A 25 -7.85 -3.30 -4.75
C PHE A 25 -6.83 -2.99 -3.66
N PHE A 26 -6.85 -3.77 -2.61
CA PHE A 26 -5.93 -3.58 -1.50
C PHE A 26 -4.49 -3.81 -1.93
N TYR A 27 -4.27 -4.80 -2.79
CA TYR A 27 -2.94 -5.06 -3.31
C TYR A 27 -2.47 -3.90 -4.16
N THR A 28 -3.32 -3.37 -5.02
CA THR A 28 -2.99 -2.23 -5.84
C THR A 28 -2.63 -1.04 -4.99
N ARG A 29 -3.36 -0.85 -3.90
CA ARG A 29 -3.07 0.24 -2.99
C ARG A 29 -1.71 0.06 -2.33
N ALA A 30 -1.39 -1.17 -1.93
CA ALA A 30 -0.10 -1.45 -1.31
C ALA A 30 1.05 -1.16 -2.27
N ILE A 31 0.89 -1.55 -3.52
CA ILE A 31 1.91 -1.31 -4.53
C ILE A 31 2.11 0.20 -4.71
N ALA A 32 1.03 0.95 -4.79
CA ALA A 32 1.11 2.38 -4.98
C ALA A 32 1.82 3.06 -3.81
N ILE A 33 1.53 2.63 -2.60
CA ILE A 33 2.16 3.18 -1.43
C ILE A 33 3.65 2.90 -1.43
N LEU A 34 4.03 1.69 -1.75
CA LEU A 34 5.44 1.32 -1.74
C LEU A 34 6.22 1.98 -2.86
N ASN A 35 5.59 2.20 -4.00
CA ASN A 35 6.27 2.84 -5.11
C ASN A 35 6.35 4.34 -4.96
N SER A 36 5.29 4.98 -4.49
CA SER A 36 5.25 6.42 -4.45
C SER A 36 5.63 7.00 -3.13
N GLY A 37 5.56 6.23 -2.09
CA GLY A 37 5.87 6.72 -0.78
C GLY A 37 4.69 7.38 -0.10
N TYR A 38 3.51 7.31 -0.69
CA TYR A 38 2.32 7.85 -0.03
C TYR A 38 1.09 7.05 -0.46
N ASP A 39 0.09 7.10 0.37
CA ASP A 39 -1.16 6.40 0.14
C ASP A 39 -2.01 7.23 -0.82
N PRO A 40 -2.42 6.70 -1.95
CA PRO A 40 -3.24 7.45 -2.89
C PRO A 40 -4.54 7.95 -2.29
N LEU A 41 -5.13 7.18 -1.38
CA LEU A 41 -6.34 7.62 -0.74
C LEU A 41 -6.06 8.75 0.24
N ASP A 42 -4.95 8.67 0.94
CA ASP A 42 -4.56 9.70 1.86
C ASP A 42 -4.32 11.01 1.13
N ARG A 43 -3.67 10.96 -0.01
CA ARG A 43 -3.44 12.13 -0.79
C ARG A 43 -4.74 12.80 -1.18
N LYS A 44 -5.75 12.02 -1.57
CA LYS A 44 -6.97 12.56 -1.94
C LYS A 44 -7.65 13.22 -0.78
N MET A 45 -7.56 12.67 0.38
CA MET A 45 -8.18 13.25 1.50
C MET A 45 -7.52 14.46 2.00
N LYS A 46 -6.19 14.62 1.78
CA LYS A 46 -5.53 15.68 2.28
C LYS A 46 -5.47 16.83 1.48
N HIS A 47 -5.94 17.01 0.47
CA HIS A 47 -5.74 18.06 -0.34
C HIS A 47 -6.09 19.23 0.28
N ASP A 48 -5.88 19.99 0.54
CA ASP A 48 -6.10 21.15 1.11
C ASP A 48 -6.14 22.01 0.50
#